data_96bec6cf469a3ee4c97ef4681aa1e8a2
#
_entry.id   96bec6cf469a3ee4c97ef4681aa1e8a2
#
_cell.length_a   1.000
_cell.length_b   1.000
_cell.length_c   1.000
_cell.angle_alpha   90.00
_cell.angle_beta   90.00
_cell.angle_gamma   90.00
#
_symmetry.space_group_name_H-M   'P 1'
#
loop_
_entity.id
_entity.type
_entity.pdbx_description
1 polymer ?
#
loop_
_entity_poly.entity_id
_entity_poly.type
_entity_poly.pdbx_seq_one_letter_code
_entity_poly.pdbx_strand_id
1 'polypeptide(L)'
;MEKQAGQNPDIRIYVVCHKPAYVPENPYLYPIQVGTALSGKKLPGMLHDDEGDNISERNKTYCELTAQYWAWKNEEADYYGFFHYRRYLAFDPSLNKDDGWGNIAYDRISEEAIEEMKLQPEIMRDLITKYDVISVRGRRYPRIKTEGKTMDVYHEYGMVPFQHRKDLDITLQILKEKYPAFAQTADSYMQSENAHECNMFIMKKEIYKDYCAWLFDILFETEKRIDSTWYSVEEYRVMGERLCGIYYEWLKTQPGIRAGELPKTLFKETAPKAVLEPVYPAGVPIVLSANDKFSPYLDIMIRSVIVNASPEREYDIIILYNDISEKNQHLISMAARDKQNISIRFIRVCEYFDAGKLFVDQHLSVETYYRLIIPEIMPNYHKILYLDCDMVADHDVAELYDFDLNGAVIGAAKDIDVAGQLNLNQNNWQTYATEILGLDSPYDYFQAGVLILDLDGLRRTMSSEDMIQMALTHSYRCHDQDILNIVCKNKVTYLPQQWNTLMDWQEIGRSRMDILKMAPRQLYEAYTQARKRPYLIHFAGYQKPWDVVDCDFAEYFWEYAKLSPYYPMILRKTKRCLMDEREAELSRIARMEQNAGIRKIANKVLPIGSRRREWVKRIIK
;
A
#
# COMPACT_ATOMS: atom_id res chain seq x y z
N MET A 1 -37.83 1.97 36.81
CA MET A 1 -36.68 1.54 37.60
C MET A 1 -35.62 2.64 37.48
N GLU A 2 -35.42 3.41 38.53
CA GLU A 2 -34.37 4.43 38.59
C GLU A 2 -33.00 3.72 38.50
N LYS A 3 -32.20 4.05 37.46
CA LYS A 3 -30.80 3.58 37.36
C LYS A 3 -30.04 4.19 38.52
N GLN A 4 -29.30 3.34 39.26
CA GLN A 4 -28.37 3.76 40.33
C GLN A 4 -27.38 4.77 39.76
N ALA A 5 -27.26 5.92 40.42
CA ALA A 5 -26.24 6.93 40.12
C ALA A 5 -24.84 6.33 40.27
N GLY A 6 -24.13 6.09 39.15
CA GLY A 6 -22.76 5.55 39.13
C GLY A 6 -22.46 4.57 37.99
N GLN A 7 -23.42 4.16 37.18
CA GLN A 7 -23.19 3.25 36.07
C GLN A 7 -22.86 4.05 34.77
N ASN A 8 -21.75 3.70 34.12
CA ASN A 8 -21.41 4.30 32.81
C ASN A 8 -22.54 4.07 31.80
N PRO A 9 -22.88 5.07 30.95
CA PRO A 9 -23.91 4.90 29.93
C PRO A 9 -23.51 3.83 28.92
N ASP A 10 -24.49 3.06 28.44
CA ASP A 10 -24.33 2.13 27.31
C ASP A 10 -24.27 2.95 26.01
N ILE A 11 -23.09 3.06 25.44
CA ILE A 11 -22.83 3.79 24.19
C ILE A 11 -22.52 2.78 23.09
N ARG A 12 -23.31 2.77 22.02
CA ARG A 12 -23.09 1.91 20.85
C ARG A 12 -22.96 2.72 19.58
N ILE A 13 -21.76 2.70 19.01
CA ILE A 13 -21.44 3.37 17.73
C ILE A 13 -21.22 2.28 16.70
N TYR A 14 -22.16 2.12 15.79
CA TYR A 14 -22.11 1.12 14.72
C TYR A 14 -21.22 1.61 13.60
N VAL A 15 -20.15 0.85 13.30
CA VAL A 15 -19.26 1.13 12.17
C VAL A 15 -19.75 0.31 10.98
N VAL A 16 -20.38 0.98 10.03
CA VAL A 16 -21.06 0.35 8.89
C VAL A 16 -20.05 -0.13 7.85
N CYS A 17 -20.05 -1.44 7.58
CA CYS A 17 -19.15 -2.12 6.67
C CYS A 17 -19.95 -2.89 5.60
N HIS A 18 -19.55 -2.78 4.32
CA HIS A 18 -20.07 -3.63 3.23
C HIS A 18 -19.01 -4.61 2.70
N LYS A 19 -17.80 -4.54 3.25
CA LYS A 19 -16.64 -5.39 2.94
C LYS A 19 -15.79 -5.54 4.21
N PRO A 20 -14.82 -6.48 4.24
CA PRO A 20 -13.87 -6.56 5.35
C PRO A 20 -13.17 -5.22 5.55
N ALA A 21 -13.14 -4.74 6.78
CA ALA A 21 -12.49 -3.49 7.16
C ALA A 21 -11.93 -3.61 8.58
N TYR A 22 -10.79 -2.99 8.81
CA TYR A 22 -10.25 -2.82 10.15
C TYR A 22 -11.08 -1.78 10.89
N VAL A 23 -11.55 -2.14 12.09
CA VAL A 23 -12.21 -1.25 13.04
C VAL A 23 -11.37 -1.27 14.31
N PRO A 24 -10.95 -0.11 14.85
CA PRO A 24 -10.15 -0.05 16.07
C PRO A 24 -10.84 -0.77 17.23
N GLU A 25 -10.07 -1.48 18.03
CA GLU A 25 -10.56 -2.06 19.28
C GLU A 25 -10.98 -0.95 20.26
N ASN A 26 -12.28 -0.83 20.46
CA ASN A 26 -12.87 0.17 21.34
C ASN A 26 -14.21 -0.35 21.87
N PRO A 27 -14.51 -0.26 23.18
CA PRO A 27 -15.74 -0.80 23.76
C PRO A 27 -17.01 -0.11 23.26
N TYR A 28 -16.91 1.02 22.55
CA TYR A 28 -18.03 1.74 21.99
C TYR A 28 -18.20 1.55 20.48
N LEU A 29 -17.22 0.92 19.78
CA LEU A 29 -17.27 0.72 18.33
C LEU A 29 -17.73 -0.71 18.00
N TYR A 30 -18.84 -0.84 17.29
CA TYR A 30 -19.46 -2.10 16.91
C TYR A 30 -19.48 -2.23 15.39
N PRO A 31 -18.57 -3.03 14.78
CA PRO A 31 -18.64 -3.25 13.34
C PRO A 31 -19.92 -4.00 12.97
N ILE A 32 -20.62 -3.50 11.94
CA ILE A 32 -21.84 -4.11 11.42
C ILE A 32 -21.76 -4.26 9.90
N GLN A 33 -21.95 -5.49 9.41
CA GLN A 33 -22.08 -5.75 7.98
C GLN A 33 -23.47 -5.37 7.51
N VAL A 34 -23.55 -4.58 6.43
CA VAL A 34 -24.82 -4.21 5.79
C VAL A 34 -25.01 -4.92 4.46
N GLY A 35 -26.29 -5.13 4.07
CA GLY A 35 -26.66 -5.91 2.91
C GLY A 35 -26.31 -7.38 3.05
N THR A 36 -26.26 -7.90 4.26
CA THR A 36 -25.90 -9.29 4.55
C THR A 36 -26.82 -10.26 3.84
N ALA A 37 -28.13 -9.98 3.79
CA ALA A 37 -29.11 -10.79 3.05
C ALA A 37 -28.80 -10.91 1.54
N LEU A 38 -28.11 -9.93 0.95
CA LEU A 38 -27.75 -9.90 -0.47
C LEU A 38 -26.35 -10.48 -0.75
N SER A 39 -25.45 -10.46 0.24
CA SER A 39 -24.03 -10.82 0.04
C SER A 39 -23.79 -12.31 -0.06
N GLY A 40 -24.67 -13.15 0.49
CA GLY A 40 -24.52 -14.59 0.61
C GLY A 40 -23.36 -15.03 1.52
N LYS A 41 -22.62 -14.09 2.13
CA LYS A 41 -21.46 -14.37 3.00
C LYS A 41 -21.46 -13.46 4.20
N LYS A 42 -21.40 -14.03 5.40
CA LYS A 42 -21.26 -13.29 6.67
C LYS A 42 -19.78 -13.02 6.94
N LEU A 43 -19.44 -11.76 7.25
CA LEU A 43 -18.10 -11.35 7.64
C LEU A 43 -17.87 -11.70 9.12
N PRO A 44 -16.76 -12.36 9.46
CA PRO A 44 -16.51 -12.76 10.86
C PRO A 44 -16.24 -11.53 11.74
N GLY A 45 -16.63 -11.62 13.01
CA GLY A 45 -16.38 -10.57 14.00
C GLY A 45 -17.22 -9.30 13.84
N MET A 46 -18.27 -9.32 13.00
CA MET A 46 -19.20 -8.21 12.79
C MET A 46 -20.63 -8.61 13.19
N LEU A 47 -21.43 -7.63 13.58
CA LEU A 47 -22.89 -7.75 13.62
C LEU A 47 -23.41 -7.83 12.18
N HIS A 48 -24.64 -8.32 11.99
CA HIS A 48 -25.22 -8.51 10.68
C HIS A 48 -26.62 -7.89 10.61
N ASP A 49 -26.87 -7.06 9.61
CA ASP A 49 -28.12 -6.32 9.47
C ASP A 49 -29.30 -7.17 8.97
N ASP A 50 -29.11 -8.48 8.73
CA ASP A 50 -30.14 -9.44 8.31
C ASP A 50 -30.78 -10.21 9.47
N GLU A 51 -30.42 -9.93 10.72
CA GLU A 51 -30.94 -10.57 11.91
C GLU A 51 -32.13 -9.80 12.51
N GLY A 52 -33.13 -10.49 13.05
CA GLY A 52 -34.30 -9.85 13.65
C GLY A 52 -35.17 -9.03 12.67
N ASP A 53 -35.79 -7.95 13.17
CA ASP A 53 -36.55 -7.02 12.33
C ASP A 53 -35.61 -6.13 11.50
N ASN A 54 -35.62 -6.29 10.18
CA ASN A 54 -34.61 -5.69 9.30
C ASN A 54 -35.12 -5.35 7.90
N ILE A 55 -34.33 -4.58 7.18
CA ILE A 55 -34.53 -4.22 5.76
C ILE A 55 -33.27 -4.49 4.93
N SER A 56 -32.47 -5.51 5.30
CA SER A 56 -31.18 -5.85 4.68
C SER A 56 -31.29 -6.11 3.17
N GLU A 57 -32.38 -6.72 2.70
CA GLU A 57 -32.65 -6.93 1.27
C GLU A 57 -32.77 -5.63 0.46
N ARG A 58 -33.05 -4.49 1.13
CA ARG A 58 -33.13 -3.17 0.51
C ARG A 58 -31.81 -2.42 0.48
N ASN A 59 -30.71 -3.04 0.87
CA ASN A 59 -29.42 -2.35 1.02
C ASN A 59 -28.91 -1.69 -0.26
N LYS A 60 -29.29 -2.17 -1.45
CA LYS A 60 -28.90 -1.52 -2.72
C LYS A 60 -29.36 -0.06 -2.81
N THR A 61 -30.48 0.27 -2.19
CA THR A 61 -31.08 1.61 -2.20
C THR A 61 -30.90 2.35 -0.88
N TYR A 62 -30.95 1.64 0.25
CA TYR A 62 -30.84 2.23 1.59
C TYR A 62 -29.42 2.27 2.15
N CYS A 63 -28.47 1.50 1.61
CA CYS A 63 -27.05 1.47 2.03
C CYS A 63 -26.89 1.40 3.56
N GLU A 64 -26.21 2.37 4.18
CA GLU A 64 -25.98 2.46 5.62
C GLU A 64 -27.26 2.59 6.47
N LEU A 65 -28.35 3.02 5.88
CA LEU A 65 -29.64 3.15 6.59
C LEU A 65 -30.19 1.79 7.02
N THR A 66 -29.78 0.68 6.36
CA THR A 66 -30.20 -0.66 6.82
C THR A 66 -29.65 -1.00 8.20
N ALA A 67 -28.42 -0.53 8.54
CA ALA A 67 -27.88 -0.65 9.88
C ALA A 67 -28.61 0.24 10.90
N GLN A 68 -29.03 1.47 10.48
CA GLN A 68 -29.82 2.36 11.34
C GLN A 68 -31.18 1.76 11.64
N TYR A 69 -31.86 1.17 10.63
CA TYR A 69 -33.12 0.48 10.83
C TYR A 69 -32.96 -0.71 11.77
N TRP A 70 -31.96 -1.55 11.52
CA TRP A 70 -31.67 -2.75 12.31
C TRP A 70 -31.42 -2.42 13.79
N ALA A 71 -30.57 -1.42 14.07
CA ALA A 71 -30.26 -1.01 15.44
C ALA A 71 -31.49 -0.41 16.14
N TRP A 72 -32.33 0.34 15.40
CA TRP A 72 -33.60 0.87 15.94
C TRP A 72 -34.55 -0.21 16.41
N LYS A 73 -34.61 -1.33 15.65
CA LYS A 73 -35.57 -2.41 15.91
C LYS A 73 -35.08 -3.45 16.90
N ASN A 74 -33.76 -3.70 16.96
CA ASN A 74 -33.23 -4.88 17.64
C ASN A 74 -32.33 -4.54 18.85
N GLU A 75 -31.95 -3.26 19.02
CA GLU A 75 -30.94 -2.89 20.01
C GLU A 75 -31.49 -1.93 21.08
N GLU A 76 -30.93 -2.03 22.29
CA GLU A 76 -31.22 -1.13 23.41
C GLU A 76 -29.91 -0.58 23.98
N ALA A 77 -29.71 0.74 23.88
CA ALA A 77 -28.55 1.47 24.41
C ALA A 77 -28.98 2.84 24.95
N ASP A 78 -28.11 3.55 25.66
CA ASP A 78 -28.37 4.92 26.10
C ASP A 78 -28.02 5.94 25.02
N TYR A 79 -27.01 5.63 24.18
CA TYR A 79 -26.62 6.40 23.01
C TYR A 79 -26.42 5.50 21.80
N TYR A 80 -26.89 5.94 20.66
CA TYR A 80 -26.70 5.30 19.36
C TYR A 80 -25.87 6.20 18.44
N GLY A 81 -24.79 5.67 17.88
CA GLY A 81 -23.97 6.36 16.90
C GLY A 81 -23.80 5.55 15.64
N PHE A 82 -23.51 6.24 14.52
CA PHE A 82 -23.21 5.59 13.24
C PHE A 82 -22.02 6.25 12.60
N PHE A 83 -21.00 5.41 12.30
CA PHE A 83 -19.83 5.74 11.52
C PHE A 83 -19.80 4.88 10.27
N HIS A 84 -18.97 5.28 9.31
CA HIS A 84 -18.72 4.47 8.13
C HIS A 84 -17.33 3.85 8.26
N TYR A 85 -17.09 2.65 7.72
CA TYR A 85 -15.78 1.98 7.84
C TYR A 85 -14.58 2.84 7.38
N ARG A 86 -14.80 3.86 6.55
CA ARG A 86 -13.80 4.83 6.11
C ARG A 86 -13.93 6.22 6.73
N ARG A 87 -14.97 6.47 7.52
CA ARG A 87 -15.24 7.80 8.09
C ARG A 87 -15.65 7.67 9.53
N TYR A 88 -14.98 8.43 10.36
CA TYR A 88 -15.22 8.49 11.79
C TYR A 88 -15.42 9.95 12.21
N LEU A 89 -16.09 10.20 13.34
CA LEU A 89 -16.03 11.49 14.01
C LEU A 89 -14.73 11.56 14.83
N ALA A 90 -14.01 12.67 14.72
CA ALA A 90 -12.86 12.92 15.60
C ALA A 90 -13.34 13.60 16.89
N PHE A 91 -12.97 13.06 18.04
CA PHE A 91 -13.36 13.58 19.37
C PHE A 91 -12.46 14.71 19.84
N ASP A 92 -11.75 15.34 18.92
CA ASP A 92 -11.08 16.63 19.09
C ASP A 92 -11.78 17.72 18.28
N PRO A 93 -12.64 18.56 18.90
CA PRO A 93 -13.31 19.64 18.19
C PRO A 93 -12.36 20.70 17.62
N SER A 94 -11.08 20.74 18.07
CA SER A 94 -10.08 21.71 17.58
C SER A 94 -9.43 21.30 16.27
N LEU A 95 -9.55 20.02 15.86
CA LEU A 95 -9.00 19.56 14.59
C LEU A 95 -9.63 20.30 13.40
N ASN A 96 -8.77 20.87 12.56
CA ASN A 96 -9.17 21.76 11.46
C ASN A 96 -8.31 21.57 10.20
N LYS A 97 -7.80 20.36 9.96
CA LYS A 97 -7.08 19.99 8.75
C LYS A 97 -8.09 19.51 7.70
N ASP A 98 -8.61 20.40 6.87
CA ASP A 98 -9.65 20.06 5.89
C ASP A 98 -9.01 19.84 4.50
N ASP A 99 -9.42 18.76 3.82
CA ASP A 99 -9.05 18.42 2.45
C ASP A 99 -9.78 19.24 1.36
N GLY A 100 -10.56 20.26 1.75
CA GLY A 100 -11.47 21.02 0.89
C GLY A 100 -12.85 20.36 0.69
N TRP A 101 -13.02 19.12 1.15
CA TRP A 101 -14.28 18.37 1.14
C TRP A 101 -14.86 18.18 2.56
N GLY A 102 -14.31 18.90 3.53
CA GLY A 102 -14.73 18.81 4.92
C GLY A 102 -14.25 17.55 5.64
N ASN A 103 -13.27 16.82 5.09
CA ASN A 103 -12.70 15.66 5.75
C ASN A 103 -11.28 15.96 6.23
N ILE A 104 -10.92 15.36 7.36
CA ILE A 104 -9.54 15.20 7.79
C ILE A 104 -9.04 13.88 7.20
N ALA A 105 -8.18 13.94 6.18
CA ALA A 105 -7.74 12.77 5.44
C ALA A 105 -6.55 12.09 6.12
N TYR A 106 -6.65 10.77 6.31
CA TYR A 106 -5.58 9.89 6.75
C TYR A 106 -5.37 8.78 5.71
N ASP A 107 -4.15 8.29 5.60
CA ASP A 107 -3.88 7.18 4.68
C ASP A 107 -4.48 5.87 5.23
N ARG A 108 -4.36 5.63 6.55
CA ARG A 108 -4.92 4.45 7.24
C ARG A 108 -5.33 4.77 8.68
N ILE A 109 -6.02 3.81 9.31
CA ILE A 109 -6.29 3.86 10.74
C ILE A 109 -5.02 3.35 11.46
N SER A 110 -4.18 4.28 11.94
CA SER A 110 -2.97 4.00 12.73
C SER A 110 -3.16 4.44 14.18
N GLU A 111 -2.25 4.06 15.06
CA GLU A 111 -2.26 4.49 16.46
C GLU A 111 -2.16 6.01 16.57
N GLU A 112 -1.30 6.65 15.76
CA GLU A 112 -1.18 8.11 15.73
C GLU A 112 -2.50 8.78 15.29
N ALA A 113 -3.18 8.22 14.28
CA ALA A 113 -4.48 8.74 13.84
C ALA A 113 -5.54 8.57 14.93
N ILE A 114 -5.57 7.43 15.64
CA ILE A 114 -6.46 7.15 16.78
C ILE A 114 -6.20 8.14 17.92
N GLU A 115 -4.91 8.45 18.20
CA GLU A 115 -4.52 9.39 19.24
C GLU A 115 -4.87 10.84 18.85
N GLU A 116 -4.59 11.25 17.61
CA GLU A 116 -4.95 12.59 17.10
C GLU A 116 -6.46 12.82 17.10
N MET A 117 -7.23 11.81 16.71
CA MET A 117 -8.70 11.82 16.72
C MET A 117 -9.31 11.72 18.12
N LYS A 118 -8.52 11.41 19.13
CA LYS A 118 -8.97 11.18 20.52
C LYS A 118 -10.06 10.10 20.64
N LEU A 119 -9.81 8.95 20.01
CA LEU A 119 -10.73 7.80 20.08
C LEU A 119 -10.58 6.96 21.36
N GLN A 120 -9.89 7.44 22.41
CA GLN A 120 -9.81 6.77 23.69
C GLN A 120 -11.19 6.72 24.36
N PRO A 121 -11.61 5.57 24.93
CA PRO A 121 -12.97 5.38 25.46
C PRO A 121 -13.38 6.44 26.48
N GLU A 122 -12.49 6.87 27.35
CA GLU A 122 -12.77 7.86 28.40
C GLU A 122 -13.07 9.23 27.77
N ILE A 123 -12.28 9.64 26.78
CA ILE A 123 -12.46 10.93 26.08
C ILE A 123 -13.76 10.91 25.31
N MET A 124 -14.04 9.81 24.59
CA MET A 124 -15.27 9.63 23.84
C MET A 124 -16.49 9.73 24.75
N ARG A 125 -16.52 8.97 25.86
CA ARG A 125 -17.61 8.98 26.83
C ARG A 125 -17.85 10.38 27.41
N ASP A 126 -16.76 11.01 27.87
CA ASP A 126 -16.82 12.32 28.53
C ASP A 126 -17.30 13.43 27.59
N LEU A 127 -17.06 13.28 26.30
CA LEU A 127 -17.56 14.22 25.31
C LEU A 127 -19.00 13.88 24.90
N ILE A 128 -19.35 12.62 24.65
CA ILE A 128 -20.68 12.19 24.23
C ILE A 128 -21.72 12.59 25.29
N THR A 129 -21.42 12.38 26.56
CA THR A 129 -22.37 12.66 27.66
C THR A 129 -22.67 14.15 27.87
N LYS A 130 -21.86 15.05 27.30
CA LYS A 130 -22.14 16.51 27.32
C LYS A 130 -23.30 16.90 26.39
N TYR A 131 -23.63 16.07 25.42
CA TYR A 131 -24.58 16.37 24.36
C TYR A 131 -25.76 15.37 24.35
N ASP A 132 -26.86 15.78 23.81
CA ASP A 132 -28.03 14.95 23.54
C ASP A 132 -27.99 14.45 22.09
N VAL A 133 -27.37 15.23 21.21
CA VAL A 133 -27.09 14.89 19.81
C VAL A 133 -25.74 15.47 19.39
N ILE A 134 -24.95 14.68 18.66
CA ILE A 134 -23.71 15.09 18.00
C ILE A 134 -23.86 14.76 16.51
N SER A 135 -23.60 15.73 15.65
CA SER A 135 -23.58 15.58 14.20
C SER A 135 -22.20 15.82 13.62
N VAL A 136 -21.99 15.50 12.35
CA VAL A 136 -20.84 15.94 11.59
C VAL A 136 -20.80 17.46 11.56
N ARG A 137 -19.61 18.04 11.73
CA ARG A 137 -19.41 19.50 11.56
C ARG A 137 -19.91 19.94 10.18
N GLY A 138 -20.76 20.97 10.17
CA GLY A 138 -21.31 21.54 8.95
C GLY A 138 -20.19 21.97 7.98
N ARG A 139 -20.28 21.51 6.73
CA ARG A 139 -19.38 21.90 5.66
C ARG A 139 -20.00 23.01 4.84
N ARG A 140 -19.28 24.10 4.68
CA ARG A 140 -19.68 25.18 3.79
C ARG A 140 -19.33 24.84 2.34
N TYR A 141 -20.29 24.85 1.44
CA TYR A 141 -20.04 24.65 0.02
C TYR A 141 -19.21 25.78 -0.59
N PRO A 142 -18.28 25.48 -1.52
CA PRO A 142 -17.53 26.50 -2.22
C PRO A 142 -18.50 27.40 -3.02
N ARG A 143 -18.17 28.70 -3.10
CA ARG A 143 -18.94 29.66 -3.91
C ARG A 143 -18.72 29.41 -5.41
N ILE A 144 -19.32 28.39 -5.96
CA ILE A 144 -19.38 28.20 -7.41
C ILE A 144 -20.64 28.92 -7.89
N LYS A 145 -20.46 30.00 -8.65
CA LYS A 145 -21.57 30.71 -9.29
C LYS A 145 -22.08 29.88 -10.47
N THR A 146 -22.97 28.96 -10.23
CA THR A 146 -23.82 28.38 -11.27
C THR A 146 -25.06 29.25 -11.40
N GLU A 147 -25.34 29.76 -12.58
CA GLU A 147 -26.54 30.59 -12.90
C GLU A 147 -26.68 31.87 -12.04
N GLY A 148 -25.59 32.41 -11.51
CA GLY A 148 -25.61 33.65 -10.71
C GLY A 148 -26.02 33.46 -9.24
N LYS A 149 -26.23 32.21 -8.77
CA LYS A 149 -26.54 31.86 -7.38
C LYS A 149 -25.38 31.20 -6.66
N THR A 150 -25.29 31.41 -5.36
CA THR A 150 -24.37 30.66 -4.48
C THR A 150 -24.85 29.21 -4.37
N MET A 151 -23.91 28.25 -4.26
CA MET A 151 -24.26 26.85 -4.03
C MET A 151 -24.91 26.70 -2.65
N ASP A 152 -26.06 26.09 -2.60
CA ASP A 152 -26.79 25.69 -1.39
C ASP A 152 -27.03 24.17 -1.39
N VAL A 153 -27.54 23.65 -0.29
CA VAL A 153 -27.80 22.20 -0.11
C VAL A 153 -28.74 21.65 -1.19
N TYR A 154 -29.74 22.42 -1.60
CA TYR A 154 -30.71 22.01 -2.63
C TYR A 154 -30.09 21.96 -4.03
N HIS A 155 -29.30 22.97 -4.39
CA HIS A 155 -28.66 23.02 -5.70
C HIS A 155 -27.55 22.01 -5.83
N GLU A 156 -26.77 21.77 -4.76
CA GLU A 156 -25.73 20.75 -4.74
C GLU A 156 -26.27 19.35 -5.00
N TYR A 157 -27.39 19.00 -4.36
CA TYR A 157 -28.06 17.71 -4.57
C TYR A 157 -28.28 17.40 -6.06
N GLY A 158 -28.70 18.38 -6.83
CA GLY A 158 -28.97 18.21 -8.26
C GLY A 158 -27.74 18.23 -9.17
N MET A 159 -26.51 18.43 -8.62
CA MET A 159 -25.28 18.40 -9.40
C MET A 159 -24.62 17.02 -9.45
N VAL A 160 -24.99 16.12 -8.55
CA VAL A 160 -24.45 14.77 -8.53
C VAL A 160 -25.19 13.90 -9.56
N PRO A 161 -24.51 13.18 -10.46
CA PRO A 161 -25.13 12.50 -11.61
C PRO A 161 -26.26 11.51 -11.29
N PHE A 162 -26.29 10.97 -10.08
CA PHE A 162 -27.28 9.95 -9.66
C PHE A 162 -28.33 10.49 -8.68
N GLN A 163 -28.36 11.81 -8.44
CA GLN A 163 -29.30 12.44 -7.52
C GLN A 163 -30.34 13.24 -8.31
N HIS A 164 -31.63 12.87 -8.13
CA HIS A 164 -32.73 13.46 -8.89
C HIS A 164 -33.47 14.47 -8.02
N ARG A 165 -33.41 15.77 -8.38
CA ARG A 165 -34.11 16.84 -7.65
C ARG A 165 -35.59 16.57 -7.49
N LYS A 166 -36.23 15.98 -8.50
CA LYS A 166 -37.65 15.63 -8.43
C LYS A 166 -37.98 14.70 -7.26
N ASP A 167 -37.10 13.77 -6.97
CA ASP A 167 -37.28 12.81 -5.89
C ASP A 167 -37.08 13.49 -4.52
N LEU A 168 -36.13 14.42 -4.44
CA LEU A 168 -35.95 15.27 -3.27
C LEU A 168 -37.19 16.18 -3.05
N ASP A 169 -37.73 16.75 -4.12
CA ASP A 169 -38.94 17.58 -4.03
C ASP A 169 -40.14 16.79 -3.49
N ILE A 170 -40.33 15.55 -3.98
CA ILE A 170 -41.38 14.64 -3.48
C ILE A 170 -41.13 14.35 -1.99
N THR A 171 -39.88 14.05 -1.61
CA THR A 171 -39.49 13.75 -0.21
C THR A 171 -39.79 14.95 0.71
N LEU A 172 -39.40 16.16 0.30
CA LEU A 172 -39.67 17.40 1.05
C LEU A 172 -41.15 17.72 1.11
N GLN A 173 -41.92 17.41 0.07
CA GLN A 173 -43.35 17.52 0.10
C GLN A 173 -43.97 16.57 1.13
N ILE A 174 -43.58 15.29 1.15
CA ILE A 174 -44.04 14.31 2.13
C ILE A 174 -43.70 14.76 3.56
N LEU A 175 -42.48 15.24 3.77
CA LEU A 175 -42.07 15.79 5.06
C LEU A 175 -43.01 16.89 5.53
N LYS A 176 -43.32 17.87 4.68
CA LYS A 176 -44.20 18.99 5.01
C LYS A 176 -45.64 18.54 5.25
N GLU A 177 -46.16 17.57 4.48
CA GLU A 177 -47.49 16.99 4.63
C GLU A 177 -47.63 16.24 5.96
N LYS A 178 -46.68 15.38 6.31
CA LYS A 178 -46.78 14.52 7.50
C LYS A 178 -46.26 15.18 8.77
N TYR A 179 -45.27 16.07 8.63
CA TYR A 179 -44.57 16.70 9.75
C TYR A 179 -44.41 18.21 9.57
N PRO A 180 -45.52 18.98 9.58
CA PRO A 180 -45.53 20.43 9.28
C PRO A 180 -44.63 21.25 10.22
N ALA A 181 -44.34 20.76 11.43
CA ALA A 181 -43.41 21.40 12.38
C ALA A 181 -41.96 21.50 11.84
N PHE A 182 -41.58 20.66 10.90
CA PHE A 182 -40.26 20.68 10.26
C PHE A 182 -40.19 21.58 9.00
N ALA A 183 -41.31 22.05 8.49
CA ALA A 183 -41.40 22.71 7.18
C ALA A 183 -40.45 23.93 7.07
N GLN A 184 -40.46 24.80 8.07
CA GLN A 184 -39.64 26.02 8.09
C GLN A 184 -38.13 25.65 8.15
N THR A 185 -37.78 24.70 8.99
CA THR A 185 -36.38 24.23 9.12
C THR A 185 -35.91 23.56 7.84
N ALA A 186 -36.76 22.74 7.19
CA ALA A 186 -36.43 22.11 5.92
C ALA A 186 -36.12 23.13 4.83
N ASP A 187 -37.00 24.17 4.68
CA ASP A 187 -36.76 25.23 3.71
C ASP A 187 -35.48 26.03 3.99
N SER A 188 -35.23 26.36 5.26
CA SER A 188 -34.03 27.09 5.66
C SER A 188 -32.76 26.26 5.44
N TYR A 189 -32.78 24.96 5.76
CA TYR A 189 -31.64 24.07 5.57
C TYR A 189 -31.32 23.85 4.08
N MET A 190 -32.33 23.65 3.24
CA MET A 190 -32.16 23.50 1.80
C MET A 190 -31.53 24.73 1.14
N GLN A 191 -31.79 25.92 1.67
CA GLN A 191 -31.21 27.18 1.21
C GLN A 191 -29.89 27.53 1.88
N SER A 192 -29.43 26.73 2.83
CA SER A 192 -28.19 26.95 3.54
C SER A 192 -26.97 26.60 2.66
N GLU A 193 -25.87 27.37 2.83
CA GLU A 193 -24.55 27.03 2.28
C GLU A 193 -23.85 25.96 3.12
N ASN A 194 -24.38 25.54 4.27
CA ASN A 194 -23.82 24.61 5.22
C ASN A 194 -24.56 23.27 5.16
N ALA A 195 -23.84 22.18 4.95
CA ALA A 195 -24.41 20.83 4.91
C ALA A 195 -23.82 19.91 5.99
N HIS A 196 -24.67 19.09 6.61
CA HIS A 196 -24.29 17.97 7.46
C HIS A 196 -24.37 16.70 6.61
N GLU A 197 -23.20 16.13 6.25
CA GLU A 197 -23.10 15.03 5.29
C GLU A 197 -22.84 13.69 5.97
N CYS A 198 -23.03 12.60 5.23
CA CYS A 198 -22.57 11.24 5.55
C CYS A 198 -23.44 10.44 6.54
N ASN A 199 -24.65 10.85 6.92
CA ASN A 199 -25.51 10.11 7.88
C ASN A 199 -24.77 9.67 9.16
N MET A 200 -23.83 10.49 9.63
CA MET A 200 -23.00 10.21 10.80
C MET A 200 -23.44 11.08 11.97
N PHE A 201 -23.75 10.44 13.07
CA PHE A 201 -24.23 11.12 14.28
C PHE A 201 -24.03 10.23 15.51
N ILE A 202 -24.20 10.83 16.70
CA ILE A 202 -24.42 10.13 17.97
C ILE A 202 -25.61 10.80 18.65
N MET A 203 -26.64 10.03 18.99
CA MET A 203 -27.89 10.51 19.58
C MET A 203 -28.25 9.75 20.85
N LYS A 204 -28.82 10.43 21.83
CA LYS A 204 -29.52 9.78 22.93
C LYS A 204 -30.66 8.89 22.43
N LYS A 205 -30.95 7.84 23.21
CA LYS A 205 -31.96 6.82 22.91
C LYS A 205 -33.28 7.39 22.41
N GLU A 206 -33.84 8.31 23.16
CA GLU A 206 -35.15 8.88 22.83
C GLU A 206 -35.11 9.62 21.51
N ILE A 207 -34.11 10.48 21.31
CA ILE A 207 -33.92 11.23 20.07
C ILE A 207 -33.70 10.28 18.89
N TYR A 208 -32.90 9.23 19.08
CA TYR A 208 -32.64 8.27 18.02
C TYR A 208 -33.90 7.47 17.63
N LYS A 209 -34.69 7.03 18.60
CA LYS A 209 -35.91 6.30 18.32
C LYS A 209 -36.95 7.19 17.60
N ASP A 210 -37.10 8.44 18.01
CA ASP A 210 -37.97 9.40 17.33
C ASP A 210 -37.46 9.75 15.93
N TYR A 211 -36.16 9.95 15.78
CA TYR A 211 -35.52 10.17 14.48
C TYR A 211 -35.78 9.02 13.50
N CYS A 212 -35.54 7.78 13.92
CA CYS A 212 -35.76 6.62 13.06
C CYS A 212 -37.24 6.46 12.67
N ALA A 213 -38.15 6.62 13.62
CA ALA A 213 -39.58 6.57 13.32
C ALA A 213 -40.00 7.63 12.28
N TRP A 214 -39.49 8.85 12.43
CA TRP A 214 -39.71 9.96 11.49
C TRP A 214 -39.03 9.72 10.14
N LEU A 215 -37.77 9.32 10.13
CA LEU A 215 -36.96 9.09 8.92
C LEU A 215 -37.59 8.01 8.03
N PHE A 216 -37.83 6.84 8.60
CA PHE A 216 -38.31 5.68 7.82
C PHE A 216 -39.76 5.83 7.40
N ASP A 217 -40.59 6.56 8.16
CA ASP A 217 -41.94 6.89 7.73
C ASP A 217 -41.93 7.79 6.48
N ILE A 218 -41.01 8.75 6.40
CA ILE A 218 -40.84 9.61 5.22
C ILE A 218 -40.27 8.80 4.06
N LEU A 219 -39.17 8.04 4.27
CA LEU A 219 -38.50 7.31 3.20
C LEU A 219 -39.38 6.21 2.59
N PHE A 220 -40.13 5.47 3.41
CA PHE A 220 -41.05 4.45 2.90
C PHE A 220 -42.24 5.06 2.13
N GLU A 221 -42.68 6.24 2.50
CA GLU A 221 -43.70 6.95 1.73
C GLU A 221 -43.10 7.54 0.44
N THR A 222 -41.87 8.02 0.48
CA THR A 222 -41.14 8.50 -0.69
C THR A 222 -40.99 7.37 -1.72
N GLU A 223 -40.57 6.17 -1.29
CA GLU A 223 -40.46 4.99 -2.15
C GLU A 223 -41.75 4.65 -2.89
N LYS A 224 -42.91 4.86 -2.27
CA LYS A 224 -44.22 4.64 -2.90
C LYS A 224 -44.61 5.70 -3.93
N ARG A 225 -44.12 6.95 -3.77
CA ARG A 225 -44.50 8.08 -4.63
C ARG A 225 -43.53 8.34 -5.77
N ILE A 226 -42.31 7.82 -5.68
CA ILE A 226 -41.31 7.91 -6.76
C ILE A 226 -41.64 6.90 -7.85
N ASP A 227 -41.61 7.34 -9.10
CA ASP A 227 -41.74 6.48 -10.25
C ASP A 227 -40.33 5.93 -10.64
N SER A 228 -39.99 4.76 -10.08
CA SER A 228 -38.71 4.10 -10.29
C SER A 228 -38.47 3.58 -11.72
N THR A 229 -39.50 3.62 -12.59
CA THR A 229 -39.35 3.13 -13.98
C THR A 229 -38.47 4.03 -14.84
N TRP A 230 -38.18 5.25 -14.40
CA TRP A 230 -37.36 6.22 -15.12
C TRP A 230 -35.89 6.16 -14.80
N TYR A 231 -35.47 5.41 -13.76
CA TYR A 231 -34.11 5.38 -13.26
C TYR A 231 -33.60 3.96 -13.17
N SER A 232 -32.30 3.78 -13.52
CA SER A 232 -31.61 2.49 -13.37
C SER A 232 -31.00 2.29 -11.98
N VAL A 233 -30.83 3.37 -11.21
CA VAL A 233 -30.24 3.36 -9.86
C VAL A 233 -31.02 4.33 -8.96
N GLU A 234 -31.43 3.86 -7.79
CA GLU A 234 -32.13 4.64 -6.76
C GLU A 234 -31.28 4.59 -5.47
N GLU A 235 -30.99 5.75 -4.89
CA GLU A 235 -30.24 5.83 -3.64
C GLU A 235 -30.95 6.68 -2.61
N TYR A 236 -31.77 6.04 -1.74
CA TYR A 236 -32.46 6.73 -0.64
C TYR A 236 -31.52 7.21 0.47
N ARG A 237 -30.30 6.65 0.57
CA ARG A 237 -29.31 7.10 1.55
C ARG A 237 -28.99 8.58 1.44
N VAL A 238 -28.90 9.11 0.21
CA VAL A 238 -28.56 10.53 -0.01
C VAL A 238 -29.69 11.43 0.44
N MET A 239 -30.95 11.03 0.22
CA MET A 239 -32.12 11.71 0.80
C MET A 239 -32.09 11.61 2.33
N GLY A 240 -31.67 10.45 2.89
CA GLY A 240 -31.45 10.27 4.31
C GLY A 240 -30.44 11.25 4.89
N GLU A 241 -29.33 11.54 4.18
CA GLU A 241 -28.37 12.58 4.60
C GLU A 241 -29.02 13.97 4.71
N ARG A 242 -29.84 14.35 3.75
CA ARG A 242 -30.54 15.64 3.77
C ARG A 242 -31.59 15.69 4.89
N LEU A 243 -32.32 14.60 5.09
CA LEU A 243 -33.28 14.48 6.19
C LEU A 243 -32.56 14.51 7.55
N CYS A 244 -31.44 13.85 7.70
CA CYS A 244 -30.61 13.88 8.91
C CYS A 244 -30.17 15.31 9.25
N GLY A 245 -29.70 16.06 8.24
CA GLY A 245 -29.35 17.48 8.42
C GLY A 245 -30.56 18.35 8.84
N ILE A 246 -31.73 18.16 8.22
CA ILE A 246 -32.98 18.86 8.61
C ILE A 246 -33.35 18.53 10.06
N TYR A 247 -33.28 17.23 10.42
CA TYR A 247 -33.63 16.81 11.79
C TYR A 247 -32.67 17.40 12.83
N TYR A 248 -31.38 17.42 12.54
CA TYR A 248 -30.36 18.02 13.40
C TYR A 248 -30.58 19.53 13.58
N GLU A 249 -30.80 20.27 12.49
CA GLU A 249 -31.09 21.71 12.56
C GLU A 249 -32.40 22.00 13.29
N TRP A 250 -33.41 21.14 13.14
CA TRP A 250 -34.64 21.24 13.91
C TRP A 250 -34.40 21.01 15.41
N LEU A 251 -33.59 19.99 15.78
CA LEU A 251 -33.27 19.74 17.19
C LEU A 251 -32.58 20.95 17.84
N LYS A 252 -31.71 21.67 17.12
CA LYS A 252 -31.09 22.90 17.62
C LYS A 252 -32.07 23.99 18.01
N THR A 253 -33.27 23.97 17.46
CA THR A 253 -34.34 24.92 17.81
C THR A 253 -35.15 24.48 19.03
N GLN A 254 -35.02 23.24 19.49
CA GLN A 254 -35.83 22.72 20.59
C GLN A 254 -35.25 23.11 21.96
N PRO A 255 -36.07 23.59 22.88
CA PRO A 255 -35.59 23.99 24.19
C PRO A 255 -35.03 22.79 24.97
N GLY A 256 -33.87 22.98 25.60
CA GLY A 256 -33.24 21.99 26.43
C GLY A 256 -32.39 20.96 25.71
N ILE A 257 -32.34 20.95 24.38
CA ILE A 257 -31.47 20.06 23.58
C ILE A 257 -30.03 20.63 23.53
N ARG A 258 -29.05 19.81 23.90
CA ARG A 258 -27.61 20.11 23.81
C ARG A 258 -27.08 19.48 22.53
N ALA A 259 -26.98 20.26 21.45
CA ALA A 259 -26.46 19.83 20.17
C ALA A 259 -24.95 20.14 20.05
N GLY A 260 -24.18 19.21 19.52
CA GLY A 260 -22.75 19.34 19.26
C GLY A 260 -22.38 18.94 17.84
N GLU A 261 -21.21 19.39 17.39
CA GLU A 261 -20.65 19.04 16.09
C GLU A 261 -19.20 18.59 16.24
N LEU A 262 -18.83 17.52 15.51
CA LEU A 262 -17.47 17.00 15.46
C LEU A 262 -16.94 16.92 14.03
N PRO A 263 -15.61 17.11 13.84
CA PRO A 263 -14.99 16.93 12.53
C PRO A 263 -15.13 15.48 12.05
N LYS A 264 -15.33 15.30 10.75
CA LYS A 264 -15.29 13.97 10.13
C LYS A 264 -13.91 13.67 9.55
N THR A 265 -13.51 12.43 9.62
CA THR A 265 -12.26 11.93 9.02
C THR A 265 -12.56 11.05 7.81
N LEU A 266 -11.56 10.87 6.95
CA LEU A 266 -11.60 9.95 5.82
C LEU A 266 -10.31 9.14 5.77
N PHE A 267 -10.44 7.82 5.89
CA PHE A 267 -9.34 6.87 5.69
C PHE A 267 -9.34 6.35 4.26
N LYS A 268 -8.20 6.44 3.57
CA LYS A 268 -8.04 5.96 2.20
C LYS A 268 -7.99 4.43 2.16
N GLU A 269 -7.25 3.82 3.11
CA GLU A 269 -7.11 2.38 3.25
C GLU A 269 -7.64 1.91 4.60
N THR A 270 -8.49 0.87 4.56
CA THR A 270 -9.14 0.29 5.75
C THR A 270 -9.18 -1.24 5.70
N ALA A 271 -8.46 -1.88 4.79
CA ALA A 271 -8.36 -3.33 4.80
C ALA A 271 -7.78 -3.82 6.14
N PRO A 272 -8.29 -4.91 6.71
CA PRO A 272 -7.69 -5.53 7.89
C PRO A 272 -6.24 -5.92 7.58
N LYS A 273 -5.33 -5.78 8.56
CA LYS A 273 -4.01 -6.38 8.44
C LYS A 273 -4.19 -7.89 8.24
N ALA A 274 -3.74 -8.41 7.11
CA ALA A 274 -3.80 -9.84 6.86
C ALA A 274 -2.77 -10.54 7.75
N VAL A 275 -3.20 -11.39 8.67
CA VAL A 275 -2.30 -12.32 9.36
C VAL A 275 -2.02 -13.47 8.40
N LEU A 276 -0.76 -13.60 8.01
CA LEU A 276 -0.33 -14.62 7.07
C LEU A 276 -0.14 -15.95 7.79
N GLU A 277 -0.95 -16.93 7.39
CA GLU A 277 -0.79 -18.32 7.82
C GLU A 277 -0.05 -19.13 6.75
N PRO A 278 0.85 -20.06 7.13
CA PRO A 278 1.45 -20.98 6.19
C PRO A 278 0.39 -21.81 5.46
N VAL A 279 0.42 -21.80 4.12
CA VAL A 279 -0.47 -22.66 3.30
C VAL A 279 -0.04 -24.13 3.46
N TYR A 280 1.26 -24.35 3.55
CA TYR A 280 1.86 -25.66 3.73
C TYR A 280 2.70 -25.63 5.02
N PRO A 281 2.30 -26.36 6.07
CA PRO A 281 2.99 -26.32 7.37
C PRO A 281 4.48 -26.75 7.33
N ALA A 282 4.82 -27.65 6.40
CA ALA A 282 6.19 -28.12 6.15
C ALA A 282 6.77 -27.63 4.80
N GLY A 283 6.09 -26.69 4.16
CA GLY A 283 6.49 -26.15 2.87
C GLY A 283 7.69 -25.22 2.94
N VAL A 284 8.17 -24.83 1.77
CA VAL A 284 9.26 -23.86 1.58
C VAL A 284 8.65 -22.48 1.33
N PRO A 285 8.62 -21.57 2.31
CA PRO A 285 8.15 -20.22 2.10
C PRO A 285 9.22 -19.38 1.41
N ILE A 286 8.85 -18.81 0.27
CA ILE A 286 9.72 -17.96 -0.58
C ILE A 286 9.09 -16.58 -0.68
N VAL A 287 9.80 -15.57 -0.22
CA VAL A 287 9.35 -14.18 -0.23
C VAL A 287 10.09 -13.39 -1.30
N LEU A 288 9.35 -12.66 -2.14
CA LEU A 288 9.88 -11.74 -3.14
C LEU A 288 9.22 -10.37 -2.97
N SER A 289 9.89 -9.31 -3.44
CA SER A 289 9.35 -7.95 -3.42
C SER A 289 9.38 -7.35 -4.82
N ALA A 290 8.27 -6.78 -5.29
CA ALA A 290 8.22 -6.15 -6.61
C ALA A 290 7.14 -5.07 -6.71
N ASN A 291 7.27 -4.22 -7.73
CA ASN A 291 6.24 -3.29 -8.20
C ASN A 291 5.67 -3.71 -9.56
N ASP A 292 4.67 -2.98 -10.05
CA ASP A 292 3.99 -3.33 -11.30
C ASP A 292 4.93 -3.33 -12.52
N LYS A 293 5.93 -2.46 -12.55
CA LYS A 293 6.93 -2.40 -13.63
C LYS A 293 7.83 -3.62 -13.67
N PHE A 294 8.11 -4.22 -12.51
CA PHE A 294 8.94 -5.43 -12.37
C PHE A 294 8.15 -6.73 -12.54
N SER A 295 6.82 -6.69 -12.61
CA SER A 295 5.97 -7.87 -12.80
C SER A 295 6.42 -8.84 -13.91
N PRO A 296 6.91 -8.37 -15.08
CA PRO A 296 7.41 -9.28 -16.12
C PRO A 296 8.64 -10.08 -15.72
N TYR A 297 9.52 -9.50 -14.95
CA TYR A 297 10.79 -10.13 -14.50
C TYR A 297 10.56 -11.00 -13.28
N LEU A 298 9.71 -10.56 -12.37
CA LEU A 298 9.18 -11.37 -11.26
C LEU A 298 8.53 -12.66 -11.78
N ASP A 299 7.70 -12.61 -12.84
CA ASP A 299 7.10 -13.81 -13.43
C ASP A 299 8.16 -14.79 -13.95
N ILE A 300 9.25 -14.29 -14.54
CA ILE A 300 10.35 -15.15 -15.02
C ILE A 300 11.09 -15.79 -13.84
N MET A 301 11.39 -15.03 -12.79
CA MET A 301 12.00 -15.57 -11.57
C MET A 301 11.11 -16.67 -10.96
N ILE A 302 9.82 -16.42 -10.79
CA ILE A 302 8.87 -17.40 -10.27
C ILE A 302 8.82 -18.66 -11.15
N ARG A 303 8.78 -18.51 -12.47
CA ARG A 303 8.80 -19.67 -13.41
C ARG A 303 10.09 -20.47 -13.31
N SER A 304 11.24 -19.82 -13.13
CA SER A 304 12.48 -20.54 -12.95
C SER A 304 12.48 -21.37 -11.65
N VAL A 305 11.93 -20.83 -10.57
CA VAL A 305 11.70 -21.59 -9.33
C VAL A 305 10.75 -22.78 -9.56
N ILE A 306 9.61 -22.55 -10.23
CA ILE A 306 8.60 -23.60 -10.49
C ILE A 306 9.13 -24.73 -11.37
N VAL A 307 9.95 -24.41 -12.38
CA VAL A 307 10.53 -25.42 -13.29
C VAL A 307 11.52 -26.33 -12.56
N ASN A 308 12.30 -25.76 -11.63
CA ASN A 308 13.31 -26.50 -10.88
C ASN A 308 12.79 -27.05 -9.53
N ALA A 309 11.54 -26.78 -9.17
CA ALA A 309 10.92 -27.25 -7.94
C ALA A 309 10.74 -28.76 -7.93
N SER A 310 11.10 -29.44 -6.84
CA SER A 310 10.82 -30.85 -6.63
C SER A 310 9.32 -31.13 -6.55
N PRO A 311 8.78 -32.14 -7.21
CA PRO A 311 7.38 -32.53 -7.07
C PRO A 311 7.04 -33.09 -5.67
N GLU A 312 8.05 -33.46 -4.87
CA GLU A 312 7.88 -34.03 -3.53
C GLU A 312 7.89 -32.95 -2.42
N ARG A 313 8.09 -31.68 -2.78
CA ARG A 313 8.13 -30.55 -1.85
C ARG A 313 7.01 -29.56 -2.15
N GLU A 314 6.57 -28.88 -1.13
CA GLU A 314 5.54 -27.84 -1.24
C GLU A 314 6.20 -26.45 -1.15
N TYR A 315 5.75 -25.50 -1.97
CA TYR A 315 6.33 -24.16 -2.06
C TYR A 315 5.26 -23.10 -1.90
N ASP A 316 5.48 -22.17 -0.97
CA ASP A 316 4.60 -21.05 -0.71
C ASP A 316 5.30 -19.75 -1.15
N ILE A 317 5.00 -19.29 -2.37
CA ILE A 317 5.59 -18.11 -2.98
C ILE A 317 4.76 -16.89 -2.58
N ILE A 318 5.36 -15.98 -1.82
CA ILE A 318 4.72 -14.80 -1.23
C ILE A 318 5.34 -13.55 -1.84
N ILE A 319 4.52 -12.72 -2.49
CA ILE A 319 4.94 -11.50 -3.18
C ILE A 319 4.51 -10.29 -2.36
N LEU A 320 5.48 -9.55 -1.85
CA LEU A 320 5.28 -8.26 -1.17
C LEU A 320 5.20 -7.15 -2.21
N TYR A 321 4.11 -6.38 -2.21
CA TYR A 321 3.86 -5.35 -3.21
C TYR A 321 3.02 -4.18 -2.68
N ASN A 322 2.98 -3.06 -3.42
CA ASN A 322 2.02 -1.97 -3.20
C ASN A 322 1.14 -1.69 -4.41
N ASP A 323 1.66 -1.79 -5.62
CA ASP A 323 1.03 -1.28 -6.83
C ASP A 323 0.87 -2.31 -7.97
N ILE A 324 1.18 -3.61 -7.73
CA ILE A 324 0.97 -4.65 -8.76
C ILE A 324 -0.51 -4.74 -9.11
N SER A 325 -0.84 -4.46 -10.37
CA SER A 325 -2.20 -4.49 -10.89
C SER A 325 -2.84 -5.89 -10.81
N GLU A 326 -4.15 -5.97 -10.62
CA GLU A 326 -4.89 -7.24 -10.60
C GLU A 326 -4.64 -8.09 -11.84
N LYS A 327 -4.48 -7.44 -13.01
CA LYS A 327 -4.11 -8.12 -14.25
C LYS A 327 -2.77 -8.82 -14.14
N ASN A 328 -1.75 -8.13 -13.61
CA ASN A 328 -0.42 -8.70 -13.45
C ASN A 328 -0.40 -9.77 -12.35
N GLN A 329 -1.12 -9.60 -11.24
CA GLN A 329 -1.30 -10.62 -10.22
C GLN A 329 -1.92 -11.89 -10.81
N HIS A 330 -2.96 -11.75 -11.63
CA HIS A 330 -3.60 -12.88 -12.32
C HIS A 330 -2.62 -13.60 -13.28
N LEU A 331 -1.89 -12.85 -14.11
CA LEU A 331 -0.92 -13.44 -15.06
C LEU A 331 0.20 -14.21 -14.35
N ILE A 332 0.73 -13.69 -13.25
CA ILE A 332 1.76 -14.34 -12.45
C ILE A 332 1.19 -15.59 -11.76
N SER A 333 -0.01 -15.52 -11.18
CA SER A 333 -0.67 -16.67 -10.53
C SER A 333 -0.88 -17.83 -11.48
N MET A 334 -1.05 -17.56 -12.78
CA MET A 334 -1.18 -18.60 -13.80
C MET A 334 0.06 -19.49 -13.95
N ALA A 335 1.23 -19.07 -13.45
CA ALA A 335 2.45 -19.89 -13.47
C ALA A 335 2.31 -21.19 -12.66
N ALA A 336 1.51 -21.17 -11.59
CA ALA A 336 1.28 -22.34 -10.73
C ALA A 336 -0.08 -23.03 -10.96
N ARG A 337 -0.84 -22.66 -12.01
CA ARG A 337 -2.21 -23.12 -12.25
C ARG A 337 -2.39 -24.64 -12.17
N ASP A 338 -1.44 -25.37 -12.75
CA ASP A 338 -1.51 -26.84 -12.85
C ASP A 338 -0.61 -27.54 -11.80
N LYS A 339 -0.17 -26.81 -10.77
CA LYS A 339 0.70 -27.30 -9.69
C LYS A 339 -0.07 -27.33 -8.37
N GLN A 340 -0.24 -28.52 -7.79
CA GLN A 340 -0.93 -28.68 -6.51
C GLN A 340 -0.04 -28.39 -5.29
N ASN A 341 1.27 -28.46 -5.50
CA ASN A 341 2.29 -28.27 -4.46
C ASN A 341 2.90 -26.85 -4.45
N ILE A 342 2.33 -25.91 -5.21
CA ILE A 342 2.85 -24.53 -5.30
C ILE A 342 1.70 -23.54 -5.10
N SER A 343 1.85 -22.67 -4.11
CA SER A 343 0.99 -21.52 -3.84
C SER A 343 1.68 -20.24 -4.29
N ILE A 344 0.93 -19.29 -4.89
CA ILE A 344 1.39 -17.93 -5.17
C ILE A 344 0.42 -16.96 -4.52
N ARG A 345 0.93 -16.10 -3.61
CA ARG A 345 0.12 -15.15 -2.85
C ARG A 345 0.70 -13.75 -2.93
N PHE A 346 -0.17 -12.75 -2.93
CA PHE A 346 0.17 -11.35 -2.99
C PHE A 346 -0.22 -10.65 -1.69
N ILE A 347 0.75 -9.97 -1.04
CA ILE A 347 0.56 -9.27 0.24
C ILE A 347 0.88 -7.80 0.04
N ARG A 348 -0.11 -6.96 0.32
CA ARG A 348 0.00 -5.52 0.15
C ARG A 348 0.70 -4.88 1.33
N VAL A 349 1.91 -4.35 1.11
CA VAL A 349 2.79 -3.85 2.18
C VAL A 349 2.28 -2.56 2.82
N CYS A 350 1.56 -1.71 2.08
CA CYS A 350 1.00 -0.49 2.65
C CYS A 350 0.00 -0.72 3.80
N GLU A 351 -0.46 -1.95 3.99
CA GLU A 351 -1.29 -2.34 5.14
C GLU A 351 -0.48 -2.43 6.44
N TYR A 352 0.83 -2.56 6.35
CA TYR A 352 1.74 -2.73 7.49
C TYR A 352 2.65 -1.52 7.70
N PHE A 353 2.99 -0.81 6.63
CA PHE A 353 4.03 0.21 6.67
C PHE A 353 3.86 1.27 5.57
N ASP A 354 4.07 2.56 5.92
CA ASP A 354 4.10 3.67 4.94
C ASP A 354 5.50 3.84 4.34
N ALA A 355 5.69 3.27 3.16
CA ALA A 355 6.95 3.31 2.43
C ALA A 355 7.26 4.67 1.77
N GLY A 356 6.31 5.61 1.74
CA GLY A 356 6.45 6.91 1.04
C GLY A 356 7.47 7.86 1.65
N LYS A 357 7.98 7.56 2.85
CA LYS A 357 8.98 8.35 3.56
C LYS A 357 10.42 7.86 3.37
N LEU A 358 10.63 6.71 2.72
CA LEU A 358 11.96 6.12 2.55
C LEU A 358 12.71 6.74 1.37
N PHE A 359 13.99 6.99 1.59
CA PHE A 359 14.90 7.44 0.54
C PHE A 359 15.35 6.25 -0.30
N VAL A 360 15.24 6.36 -1.63
CA VAL A 360 15.80 5.42 -2.60
C VAL A 360 16.61 6.17 -3.65
N ASP A 361 17.75 5.61 -4.02
CA ASP A 361 18.58 6.16 -5.09
C ASP A 361 17.98 5.81 -6.47
N GLN A 362 18.39 6.51 -7.53
CA GLN A 362 17.79 6.47 -8.88
C GLN A 362 17.67 5.05 -9.50
N HIS A 363 18.40 4.06 -8.99
CA HIS A 363 18.45 2.70 -9.54
C HIS A 363 17.71 1.66 -8.69
N LEU A 364 17.25 2.03 -7.49
CA LEU A 364 16.55 1.15 -6.58
C LEU A 364 15.11 1.64 -6.37
N SER A 365 14.27 0.73 -5.97
CA SER A 365 12.87 1.04 -5.64
C SER A 365 12.61 0.77 -4.17
N VAL A 366 11.55 1.35 -3.62
CA VAL A 366 11.20 1.24 -2.20
C VAL A 366 10.97 -0.21 -1.76
N GLU A 367 10.67 -1.10 -2.69
CA GLU A 367 10.45 -2.52 -2.47
C GLU A 367 11.68 -3.23 -1.88
N THR A 368 12.88 -2.66 -2.02
CA THR A 368 14.10 -3.20 -1.38
C THR A 368 13.99 -3.24 0.14
N TYR A 369 13.30 -2.27 0.75
CA TYR A 369 13.11 -2.22 2.20
C TYR A 369 12.05 -3.18 2.74
N TYR A 370 11.21 -3.79 1.89
CA TYR A 370 10.15 -4.68 2.36
C TYR A 370 10.68 -5.91 3.08
N ARG A 371 11.94 -6.32 2.81
CA ARG A 371 12.56 -7.43 3.55
C ARG A 371 12.79 -7.13 5.04
N LEU A 372 12.88 -5.85 5.43
CA LEU A 372 13.06 -5.45 6.84
C LEU A 372 11.79 -5.65 7.68
N ILE A 373 10.62 -5.66 7.04
CA ILE A 373 9.33 -5.80 7.73
C ILE A 373 8.75 -7.22 7.65
N ILE A 374 9.42 -8.16 7.00
CA ILE A 374 8.99 -9.56 6.90
C ILE A 374 8.72 -10.18 8.29
N PRO A 375 9.56 -9.97 9.32
CA PRO A 375 9.30 -10.54 10.65
C PRO A 375 7.96 -10.11 11.24
N GLU A 376 7.47 -8.91 10.94
CA GLU A 376 6.16 -8.41 11.39
C GLU A 376 5.02 -8.93 10.52
N ILE A 377 5.18 -8.93 9.19
CA ILE A 377 4.15 -9.38 8.23
C ILE A 377 3.85 -10.87 8.40
N MET A 378 4.84 -11.66 8.79
CA MET A 378 4.79 -13.12 8.83
C MET A 378 4.97 -13.68 10.26
N PRO A 379 4.10 -13.30 11.24
CA PRO A 379 4.29 -13.68 12.65
C PRO A 379 4.26 -15.19 12.89
N ASN A 380 3.55 -15.96 12.05
CA ASN A 380 3.36 -17.41 12.16
C ASN A 380 4.37 -18.23 11.34
N TYR A 381 5.40 -17.57 10.79
CA TYR A 381 6.52 -18.22 10.11
C TYR A 381 7.77 -18.15 10.97
N HIS A 382 8.51 -19.25 11.00
CA HIS A 382 9.76 -19.37 11.77
C HIS A 382 10.99 -19.15 10.89
N LYS A 383 10.97 -19.66 9.65
CA LYS A 383 12.07 -19.59 8.70
C LYS A 383 11.52 -19.38 7.30
N ILE A 384 12.18 -18.51 6.51
CA ILE A 384 11.81 -18.24 5.12
C ILE A 384 13.04 -18.09 4.23
N LEU A 385 12.84 -18.20 2.90
CA LEU A 385 13.78 -17.68 1.89
C LEU A 385 13.31 -16.31 1.43
N TYR A 386 14.22 -15.36 1.34
CA TYR A 386 14.01 -14.12 0.60
C TYR A 386 14.86 -14.14 -0.66
N LEU A 387 14.28 -13.81 -1.81
CA LEU A 387 14.94 -13.77 -3.11
C LEU A 387 14.60 -12.47 -3.83
N ASP A 388 15.61 -11.79 -4.40
CA ASP A 388 15.36 -10.65 -5.28
C ASP A 388 14.71 -11.10 -6.59
N CYS A 389 13.91 -10.23 -7.21
CA CYS A 389 13.14 -10.59 -8.42
C CYS A 389 13.94 -10.46 -9.73
N ASP A 390 15.16 -9.94 -9.69
CA ASP A 390 16.09 -9.87 -10.83
C ASP A 390 17.06 -11.06 -10.87
N MET A 391 16.53 -12.25 -10.61
CA MET A 391 17.26 -13.50 -10.57
C MET A 391 16.64 -14.57 -11.48
N VAL A 392 17.37 -15.64 -11.64
CA VAL A 392 16.91 -16.90 -12.23
C VAL A 392 17.44 -18.07 -11.42
N ALA A 393 16.55 -18.97 -11.00
CA ALA A 393 16.93 -20.22 -10.37
C ALA A 393 17.21 -21.28 -11.44
N ASP A 394 18.35 -21.95 -11.36
CA ASP A 394 18.74 -23.10 -12.19
C ASP A 394 18.91 -24.36 -11.33
N HIS A 395 18.39 -24.31 -10.10
CA HIS A 395 18.42 -25.37 -9.11
C HIS A 395 17.23 -25.27 -8.17
N ASP A 396 16.88 -26.38 -7.49
CA ASP A 396 15.78 -26.38 -6.53
C ASP A 396 16.13 -25.57 -5.27
N VAL A 397 15.40 -24.49 -5.04
CA VAL A 397 15.60 -23.60 -3.88
C VAL A 397 15.22 -24.26 -2.54
N ALA A 398 14.56 -25.43 -2.54
CA ALA A 398 14.33 -26.20 -1.33
C ALA A 398 15.65 -26.66 -0.69
N GLU A 399 16.68 -26.96 -1.48
CA GLU A 399 18.01 -27.31 -0.95
C GLU A 399 18.66 -26.12 -0.21
N LEU A 400 18.40 -24.89 -0.68
CA LEU A 400 18.82 -23.68 0.02
C LEU A 400 18.05 -23.50 1.33
N TYR A 401 16.73 -23.72 1.30
CA TYR A 401 15.89 -23.64 2.51
C TYR A 401 16.32 -24.62 3.59
N ASP A 402 16.73 -25.82 3.21
CA ASP A 402 17.15 -26.88 4.12
C ASP A 402 18.55 -26.62 4.72
N PHE A 403 19.26 -25.59 4.26
CA PHE A 403 20.60 -25.26 4.78
C PHE A 403 20.53 -24.94 6.27
N ASP A 404 21.45 -25.54 7.04
CA ASP A 404 21.52 -25.34 8.49
C ASP A 404 22.16 -23.97 8.80
N LEU A 405 21.44 -23.14 9.53
CA LEU A 405 21.96 -21.86 9.99
C LEU A 405 22.94 -21.98 11.19
N ASN A 406 23.05 -23.14 11.81
CA ASN A 406 23.93 -23.39 12.95
C ASN A 406 23.77 -22.35 14.10
N GLY A 407 22.52 -21.92 14.33
CA GLY A 407 22.15 -20.92 15.34
C GLY A 407 22.34 -19.47 14.93
N ALA A 408 22.75 -19.20 13.68
CA ALA A 408 22.73 -17.86 13.13
C ALA A 408 21.29 -17.41 12.79
N VAL A 409 21.05 -16.10 12.74
CA VAL A 409 19.72 -15.53 12.43
C VAL A 409 19.52 -15.33 10.93
N ILE A 410 20.62 -15.36 10.15
CA ILE A 410 20.59 -15.15 8.71
C ILE A 410 21.61 -16.05 8.00
N GLY A 411 21.20 -16.61 6.86
CA GLY A 411 22.08 -17.25 5.88
C GLY A 411 22.20 -16.37 4.64
N ALA A 412 23.42 -16.03 4.23
CA ALA A 412 23.68 -15.18 3.06
C ALA A 412 25.04 -15.45 2.45
N ALA A 413 25.21 -15.19 1.16
CA ALA A 413 26.53 -15.25 0.51
C ALA A 413 27.35 -13.99 0.81
N LYS A 414 28.67 -14.14 1.01
CA LYS A 414 29.55 -12.96 1.11
C LYS A 414 29.47 -12.13 -0.16
N ASP A 415 29.39 -10.81 0.00
CA ASP A 415 29.35 -9.89 -1.15
C ASP A 415 30.75 -9.75 -1.74
N ILE A 416 30.98 -10.46 -2.84
CA ILE A 416 32.29 -10.45 -3.52
C ILE A 416 32.56 -9.09 -4.19
N ASP A 417 31.54 -8.32 -4.59
CA ASP A 417 31.72 -7.00 -5.19
C ASP A 417 32.26 -6.04 -4.11
N VAL A 418 31.57 -5.96 -2.95
CA VAL A 418 32.05 -5.17 -1.83
C VAL A 418 33.43 -5.64 -1.35
N ALA A 419 33.67 -6.97 -1.28
CA ALA A 419 34.96 -7.50 -0.92
C ALA A 419 36.09 -7.07 -1.90
N GLY A 420 35.78 -6.96 -3.19
CA GLY A 420 36.69 -6.38 -4.20
C GLY A 420 36.87 -4.87 -4.00
N GLN A 421 35.80 -4.13 -3.77
CA GLN A 421 35.83 -2.68 -3.52
C GLN A 421 36.71 -2.31 -2.29
N LEU A 422 36.70 -3.15 -1.25
CA LEU A 422 37.50 -2.95 -0.04
C LEU A 422 39.01 -2.91 -0.35
N ASN A 423 39.48 -3.63 -1.39
CA ASN A 423 40.88 -3.67 -1.81
C ASN A 423 41.20 -2.63 -2.90
N LEU A 424 40.20 -1.92 -3.41
CA LEU A 424 40.40 -0.77 -4.27
C LEU A 424 40.53 0.48 -3.38
N ASN A 425 41.68 1.17 -3.41
CA ASN A 425 41.90 2.41 -2.66
C ASN A 425 40.99 3.59 -3.10
N GLN A 426 39.90 3.29 -3.79
CA GLN A 426 38.89 4.21 -4.29
C GLN A 426 37.63 4.01 -3.45
N ASN A 427 36.93 5.06 -3.10
CA ASN A 427 35.60 5.07 -2.46
C ASN A 427 35.52 4.84 -0.94
N ASN A 428 36.62 4.77 -0.18
CA ASN A 428 36.63 4.62 1.30
C ASN A 428 35.72 3.50 1.86
N TRP A 429 35.59 2.36 1.13
CA TRP A 429 34.78 1.24 1.60
C TRP A 429 35.28 0.65 2.92
N GLN A 430 36.63 0.62 3.12
CA GLN A 430 37.21 0.12 4.37
C GLN A 430 36.70 0.92 5.58
N THR A 431 36.86 2.25 5.55
CA THR A 431 36.41 3.15 6.60
C THR A 431 34.88 3.08 6.79
N TYR A 432 34.13 3.01 5.69
CA TYR A 432 32.68 2.90 5.74
C TYR A 432 32.23 1.63 6.46
N ALA A 433 32.78 0.48 6.10
CA ALA A 433 32.42 -0.80 6.69
C ALA A 433 32.79 -0.91 8.18
N THR A 434 33.96 -0.33 8.58
CA THR A 434 34.42 -0.41 9.98
C THR A 434 33.83 0.68 10.87
N GLU A 435 33.76 1.93 10.41
CA GLU A 435 33.39 3.07 11.26
C GLU A 435 31.89 3.39 11.20
N ILE A 436 31.26 3.22 10.01
CA ILE A 436 29.82 3.53 9.84
C ILE A 436 28.97 2.29 10.09
N LEU A 437 29.30 1.15 9.45
CA LEU A 437 28.55 -0.09 9.67
C LEU A 437 29.00 -0.84 10.93
N GLY A 438 30.14 -0.48 11.50
CA GLY A 438 30.67 -1.08 12.73
C GLY A 438 31.06 -2.54 12.58
N LEU A 439 31.42 -3.02 11.38
CA LEU A 439 31.80 -4.43 11.16
C LEU A 439 33.19 -4.72 11.74
N ASP A 440 33.32 -5.83 12.47
CA ASP A 440 34.60 -6.26 13.05
C ASP A 440 35.56 -6.70 11.95
N SER A 441 35.06 -7.37 10.91
CA SER A 441 35.74 -7.72 9.67
C SER A 441 34.93 -7.20 8.48
N PRO A 442 35.43 -6.24 7.70
CA PRO A 442 34.74 -5.74 6.50
C PRO A 442 34.45 -6.81 5.45
N TYR A 443 35.30 -7.88 5.40
CA TYR A 443 35.12 -9.01 4.48
C TYR A 443 34.01 -9.99 4.92
N ASP A 444 33.35 -9.71 6.04
CA ASP A 444 32.18 -10.44 6.49
C ASP A 444 30.87 -9.81 6.00
N TYR A 445 30.96 -8.73 5.23
CA TYR A 445 29.82 -8.10 4.58
C TYR A 445 29.16 -9.08 3.59
N PHE A 446 27.83 -9.26 3.71
CA PHE A 446 27.05 -10.18 2.89
C PHE A 446 26.10 -9.45 1.94
N GLN A 447 25.75 -10.10 0.84
CA GLN A 447 24.81 -9.62 -0.16
C GLN A 447 23.39 -10.02 0.22
N ALA A 448 22.41 -9.08 0.14
CA ALA A 448 21.06 -9.25 0.66
C ALA A 448 20.04 -9.75 -0.37
N GLY A 449 20.41 -10.06 -1.59
CA GLY A 449 19.47 -10.54 -2.62
C GLY A 449 19.03 -11.99 -2.46
N VAL A 450 19.80 -12.81 -1.72
CA VAL A 450 19.47 -14.20 -1.38
C VAL A 450 19.68 -14.38 0.11
N LEU A 451 18.61 -14.61 0.85
CA LEU A 451 18.65 -14.74 2.29
C LEU A 451 17.85 -15.96 2.76
N ILE A 452 18.41 -16.68 3.74
CA ILE A 452 17.65 -17.53 4.63
C ILE A 452 17.43 -16.73 5.92
N LEU A 453 16.20 -16.50 6.33
CA LEU A 453 15.89 -15.72 7.52
C LEU A 453 15.28 -16.63 8.61
N ASP A 454 15.94 -16.71 9.79
CA ASP A 454 15.31 -17.15 11.03
C ASP A 454 14.50 -15.99 11.60
N LEU A 455 13.19 -15.99 11.33
CA LEU A 455 12.32 -14.89 11.74
C LEU A 455 12.19 -14.77 13.26
N ASP A 456 12.23 -15.88 13.99
CA ASP A 456 12.19 -15.86 15.44
C ASP A 456 13.47 -15.24 16.01
N GLY A 457 14.62 -15.58 15.42
CA GLY A 457 15.92 -15.00 15.76
C GLY A 457 15.98 -13.51 15.46
N LEU A 458 15.45 -13.08 14.31
CA LEU A 458 15.40 -11.68 13.92
C LEU A 458 14.50 -10.87 14.85
N ARG A 459 13.28 -11.34 15.18
CA ARG A 459 12.37 -10.68 16.13
C ARG A 459 13.02 -10.46 17.50
N ARG A 460 13.86 -11.40 17.96
CA ARG A 460 14.63 -11.26 19.20
C ARG A 460 15.83 -10.33 19.08
N THR A 461 16.30 -10.08 17.86
CA THR A 461 17.52 -9.26 17.61
C THR A 461 17.16 -7.78 17.49
N MET A 462 16.17 -7.43 16.67
CA MET A 462 15.72 -6.06 16.45
C MET A 462 14.31 -6.08 15.86
N SER A 463 13.47 -5.12 16.27
CA SER A 463 12.12 -4.97 15.70
C SER A 463 12.18 -4.47 14.25
N SER A 464 11.15 -4.79 13.46
CA SER A 464 11.00 -4.23 12.10
C SER A 464 10.91 -2.70 12.14
N GLU A 465 10.25 -2.15 13.15
CA GLU A 465 10.14 -0.69 13.35
C GLU A 465 11.50 -0.03 13.54
N ASP A 466 12.37 -0.58 14.40
CA ASP A 466 13.72 -0.05 14.61
C ASP A 466 14.56 -0.12 13.34
N MET A 467 14.48 -1.21 12.56
CA MET A 467 15.17 -1.33 11.27
C MET A 467 14.69 -0.28 10.27
N ILE A 468 13.40 0.01 10.24
CA ILE A 468 12.83 1.07 9.40
C ILE A 468 13.25 2.46 9.89
N GLN A 469 13.31 2.70 11.20
CA GLN A 469 13.82 3.96 11.75
C GLN A 469 15.30 4.20 11.36
N MET A 470 16.12 3.16 11.30
CA MET A 470 17.47 3.27 10.73
C MET A 470 17.45 3.74 9.28
N ALA A 471 16.56 3.18 8.44
CA ALA A 471 16.41 3.58 7.05
C ALA A 471 15.91 5.03 6.87
N LEU A 472 15.08 5.52 7.80
CA LEU A 472 14.54 6.89 7.77
C LEU A 472 15.55 7.94 8.26
N THR A 473 16.47 7.55 9.14
CA THR A 473 17.39 8.48 9.81
C THR A 473 18.77 8.56 9.19
N HIS A 474 19.16 7.54 8.39
CA HIS A 474 20.49 7.45 7.79
C HIS A 474 20.42 7.09 6.31
N SER A 475 21.21 7.77 5.48
CA SER A 475 21.42 7.40 4.07
C SER A 475 22.57 6.39 3.98
N TYR A 476 22.21 5.12 3.94
CA TYR A 476 23.16 4.02 3.75
C TYR A 476 23.51 3.84 2.26
N ARG A 477 24.75 3.42 1.94
CA ARG A 477 25.21 3.21 0.56
C ARG A 477 24.46 2.10 -0.15
N CYS A 478 24.22 0.99 0.56
CA CYS A 478 23.50 -0.18 0.06
C CYS A 478 22.16 -0.37 0.77
N HIS A 479 21.53 0.73 1.23
CA HIS A 479 20.19 0.77 1.78
C HIS A 479 19.90 -0.33 2.83
N ASP A 480 18.95 -1.20 2.57
CA ASP A 480 18.54 -2.32 3.43
C ASP A 480 19.64 -3.35 3.65
N GLN A 481 20.54 -3.57 2.67
CA GLN A 481 21.65 -4.49 2.80
C GLN A 481 22.62 -4.04 3.91
N ASP A 482 22.91 -2.74 4.01
CA ASP A 482 23.75 -2.19 5.07
C ASP A 482 23.10 -2.37 6.45
N ILE A 483 21.78 -2.11 6.54
CA ILE A 483 21.01 -2.29 7.78
C ILE A 483 21.07 -3.74 8.25
N LEU A 484 20.84 -4.71 7.34
CA LEU A 484 20.92 -6.12 7.69
C LEU A 484 22.33 -6.54 8.12
N ASN A 485 23.38 -6.01 7.48
CA ASN A 485 24.75 -6.25 7.88
C ASN A 485 25.07 -5.70 9.27
N ILE A 486 24.49 -4.58 9.67
CA ILE A 486 24.60 -4.02 11.03
C ILE A 486 23.85 -4.92 12.03
N VAL A 487 22.57 -5.22 11.76
CA VAL A 487 21.66 -5.92 12.68
C VAL A 487 22.08 -7.37 12.91
N CYS A 488 22.51 -8.04 11.82
CA CYS A 488 22.88 -9.45 11.85
C CYS A 488 24.37 -9.67 12.05
N LYS A 489 25.15 -8.65 12.40
CA LYS A 489 26.58 -8.75 12.66
C LYS A 489 26.89 -9.93 13.60
N ASN A 490 27.88 -10.77 13.22
CA ASN A 490 28.29 -11.96 13.97
C ASN A 490 27.20 -13.05 14.15
N LYS A 491 26.09 -12.96 13.40
CA LYS A 491 24.97 -13.92 13.45
C LYS A 491 24.65 -14.45 12.04
N VAL A 492 25.65 -14.58 11.17
CA VAL A 492 25.52 -14.97 9.77
C VAL A 492 26.11 -16.35 9.54
N THR A 493 25.38 -17.22 8.86
CA THR A 493 25.93 -18.42 8.22
C THR A 493 26.17 -18.11 6.75
N TYR A 494 27.44 -18.24 6.32
CA TYR A 494 27.81 -17.91 4.94
C TYR A 494 27.49 -19.05 3.98
N LEU A 495 26.68 -18.73 2.99
CA LEU A 495 26.25 -19.65 1.93
C LEU A 495 27.32 -19.76 0.84
N PRO A 496 27.40 -20.91 0.13
CA PRO A 496 28.18 -21.04 -1.08
C PRO A 496 27.81 -20.02 -2.14
N GLN A 497 28.80 -19.54 -2.91
CA GLN A 497 28.61 -18.50 -3.95
C GLN A 497 27.68 -18.96 -5.10
N GLN A 498 27.44 -20.26 -5.28
CA GLN A 498 26.48 -20.80 -6.24
C GLN A 498 25.06 -20.32 -6.00
N TRP A 499 24.71 -20.05 -4.74
CA TRP A 499 23.38 -19.57 -4.37
C TRP A 499 23.17 -18.08 -4.57
N ASN A 500 24.22 -17.33 -4.96
CA ASN A 500 24.10 -15.92 -5.33
C ASN A 500 25.23 -15.54 -6.29
N THR A 501 25.19 -16.12 -7.49
CA THR A 501 26.20 -15.90 -8.52
C THR A 501 25.90 -14.60 -9.25
N LEU A 502 26.70 -13.56 -8.98
CA LEU A 502 26.54 -12.25 -9.61
C LEU A 502 26.98 -12.30 -11.08
N MET A 503 26.20 -11.70 -11.97
CA MET A 503 26.60 -11.48 -13.37
C MET A 503 27.75 -10.47 -13.47
N ASP A 504 28.57 -10.57 -14.51
CA ASP A 504 29.47 -9.51 -14.94
C ASP A 504 28.71 -8.45 -15.74
N TRP A 505 28.93 -7.18 -15.44
CA TRP A 505 28.51 -6.08 -16.31
C TRP A 505 29.73 -5.43 -16.94
N GLN A 506 29.58 -4.98 -18.18
CA GLN A 506 30.67 -4.39 -18.95
C GLN A 506 30.30 -2.97 -19.39
N GLU A 507 31.17 -2.03 -19.09
CA GLU A 507 31.17 -0.67 -19.62
C GLU A 507 32.47 -0.40 -20.38
N ILE A 508 32.54 0.69 -21.15
CA ILE A 508 33.73 1.01 -21.94
C ILE A 508 34.97 1.13 -21.03
N GLY A 509 35.84 0.12 -21.09
CA GLY A 509 37.11 0.05 -20.35
C GLY A 509 36.98 -0.36 -18.87
N ARG A 510 35.83 -0.92 -18.46
CA ARG A 510 35.58 -1.37 -17.09
C ARG A 510 34.60 -2.54 -17.07
N SER A 511 34.85 -3.54 -16.24
CA SER A 511 33.92 -4.64 -15.95
C SER A 511 33.82 -4.89 -14.45
N ARG A 512 32.71 -5.53 -14.01
CA ARG A 512 32.58 -5.98 -12.62
C ARG A 512 33.70 -6.95 -12.28
N MET A 513 34.10 -7.84 -13.21
CA MET A 513 35.17 -8.79 -13.00
C MET A 513 36.51 -8.13 -12.62
N ASP A 514 36.77 -6.90 -13.07
CA ASP A 514 37.97 -6.16 -12.65
C ASP A 514 37.96 -5.79 -11.16
N ILE A 515 36.77 -5.58 -10.62
CA ILE A 515 36.54 -5.35 -9.19
C ILE A 515 36.63 -6.68 -8.43
N LEU A 516 35.91 -7.70 -8.90
CA LEU A 516 35.81 -9.00 -8.22
C LEU A 516 37.19 -9.70 -8.09
N LYS A 517 38.07 -9.53 -9.05
CA LYS A 517 39.47 -10.02 -8.99
C LYS A 517 40.28 -9.45 -7.82
N MET A 518 39.86 -8.31 -7.27
CA MET A 518 40.49 -7.68 -6.13
C MET A 518 40.01 -8.25 -4.78
N ALA A 519 38.94 -9.07 -4.78
CA ALA A 519 38.49 -9.74 -3.57
C ALA A 519 39.54 -10.72 -3.00
N PRO A 520 39.45 -11.10 -1.72
CA PRO A 520 40.32 -12.11 -1.14
C PRO A 520 40.36 -13.38 -1.98
N ARG A 521 41.57 -13.94 -2.18
CA ARG A 521 41.81 -15.04 -3.12
C ARG A 521 40.84 -16.21 -2.97
N GLN A 522 40.60 -16.66 -1.75
CA GLN A 522 39.70 -17.79 -1.49
C GLN A 522 38.24 -17.48 -1.93
N LEU A 523 37.76 -16.27 -1.68
CA LEU A 523 36.42 -15.85 -2.08
C LEU A 523 36.29 -15.74 -3.61
N TYR A 524 37.32 -15.19 -4.27
CA TYR A 524 37.37 -15.09 -5.73
C TYR A 524 37.43 -16.47 -6.41
N GLU A 525 38.25 -17.40 -5.87
CA GLU A 525 38.30 -18.78 -6.36
C GLU A 525 36.94 -19.49 -6.19
N ALA A 526 36.29 -19.36 -5.02
CA ALA A 526 34.97 -19.91 -4.77
C ALA A 526 33.92 -19.36 -5.74
N TYR A 527 33.93 -18.06 -5.97
CA TYR A 527 33.04 -17.42 -6.93
C TYR A 527 33.30 -17.89 -8.37
N THR A 528 34.58 -18.00 -8.77
CA THR A 528 34.94 -18.47 -10.11
C THR A 528 34.51 -19.92 -10.36
N GLN A 529 34.51 -20.75 -9.32
CA GLN A 529 33.95 -22.12 -9.42
C GLN A 529 32.44 -22.09 -9.47
N ALA A 530 31.78 -21.24 -8.67
CA ALA A 530 30.30 -21.06 -8.66
C ALA A 530 29.80 -20.67 -10.05
N ARG A 531 30.48 -19.80 -10.77
CA ARG A 531 30.11 -19.39 -12.15
C ARG A 531 30.05 -20.55 -13.15
N LYS A 532 30.73 -21.65 -12.92
CA LYS A 532 30.71 -22.82 -13.83
C LYS A 532 29.41 -23.63 -13.70
N ARG A 533 28.77 -23.56 -12.55
CA ARG A 533 27.51 -24.23 -12.24
C ARG A 533 26.76 -23.41 -11.20
N PRO A 534 26.18 -22.29 -11.60
CA PRO A 534 25.38 -21.46 -10.69
C PRO A 534 24.08 -22.16 -10.31
N TYR A 535 23.57 -21.91 -9.11
CA TYR A 535 22.26 -22.38 -8.64
C TYR A 535 21.23 -21.26 -8.70
N LEU A 536 21.61 -20.05 -8.24
CA LEU A 536 20.86 -18.82 -8.43
C LEU A 536 21.77 -17.80 -9.11
N ILE A 537 21.32 -17.29 -10.25
CA ILE A 537 22.01 -16.27 -11.03
C ILE A 537 21.35 -14.93 -10.71
N HIS A 538 22.15 -13.98 -10.25
CA HIS A 538 21.68 -12.67 -9.84
C HIS A 538 22.17 -11.60 -10.83
N PHE A 539 21.22 -11.03 -11.57
CA PHE A 539 21.48 -9.93 -12.51
C PHE A 539 21.57 -8.57 -11.79
N ALA A 540 22.26 -8.53 -10.64
CA ALA A 540 22.46 -7.32 -9.86
C ALA A 540 23.26 -6.26 -10.62
N GLY A 541 22.84 -5.00 -10.55
CA GLY A 541 23.50 -3.85 -11.18
C GLY A 541 22.73 -3.26 -12.35
N TYR A 542 23.43 -2.46 -13.16
CA TYR A 542 22.80 -1.61 -14.19
C TYR A 542 22.38 -2.37 -15.45
N GLN A 543 23.16 -3.38 -15.85
CA GLN A 543 22.84 -4.18 -17.04
C GLN A 543 21.92 -5.33 -16.65
N LYS A 544 20.91 -5.52 -17.46
CA LYS A 544 19.92 -6.57 -17.27
C LYS A 544 19.72 -7.32 -18.59
N PRO A 545 19.44 -8.64 -18.58
CA PRO A 545 19.25 -9.42 -19.80
C PRO A 545 18.07 -8.96 -20.66
N TRP A 546 17.12 -8.26 -20.08
CA TRP A 546 16.00 -7.65 -20.82
C TRP A 546 16.32 -6.29 -21.44
N ASP A 547 17.47 -5.70 -21.13
CA ASP A 547 17.98 -4.47 -21.72
C ASP A 547 19.17 -4.77 -22.66
N VAL A 548 20.05 -5.71 -22.26
CA VAL A 548 21.27 -6.11 -23.01
C VAL A 548 21.22 -7.61 -23.30
N VAL A 549 20.96 -7.97 -24.56
CA VAL A 549 20.64 -9.36 -24.99
C VAL A 549 21.77 -10.36 -24.72
N ASP A 550 23.00 -9.93 -24.88
CA ASP A 550 24.22 -10.73 -24.80
C ASP A 550 25.03 -10.48 -23.51
N CYS A 551 24.35 -9.96 -22.48
CA CYS A 551 24.98 -9.82 -21.16
C CYS A 551 25.35 -11.21 -20.57
N ASP A 552 26.21 -11.19 -19.60
CA ASP A 552 26.66 -12.40 -18.91
C ASP A 552 25.48 -13.20 -18.34
N PHE A 553 25.45 -14.51 -18.56
CA PHE A 553 24.35 -15.42 -18.19
C PHE A 553 22.97 -15.11 -18.83
N ALA A 554 22.91 -14.31 -19.90
CA ALA A 554 21.65 -13.98 -20.54
C ALA A 554 20.89 -15.21 -21.03
N GLU A 555 21.59 -16.28 -21.45
CA GLU A 555 20.98 -17.54 -21.89
C GLU A 555 20.06 -18.16 -20.84
N TYR A 556 20.43 -18.14 -19.56
CA TYR A 556 19.57 -18.62 -18.48
C TYR A 556 18.28 -17.82 -18.34
N PHE A 557 18.37 -16.50 -18.44
CA PHE A 557 17.18 -15.66 -18.41
C PHE A 557 16.22 -15.95 -19.57
N TRP A 558 16.79 -16.04 -20.80
CA TRP A 558 15.97 -16.23 -21.99
C TRP A 558 15.34 -17.63 -22.05
N GLU A 559 15.92 -18.62 -21.41
CA GLU A 559 15.33 -19.96 -21.30
C GLU A 559 13.98 -19.92 -20.58
N TYR A 560 13.93 -19.25 -19.42
CA TYR A 560 12.68 -19.14 -18.66
C TYR A 560 11.75 -18.03 -19.18
N ALA A 561 12.30 -16.98 -19.78
CA ALA A 561 11.50 -15.91 -20.37
C ALA A 561 10.53 -16.42 -21.43
N LYS A 562 10.89 -17.44 -22.22
CA LYS A 562 10.02 -18.08 -23.23
C LYS A 562 8.74 -18.67 -22.64
N LEU A 563 8.75 -19.02 -21.35
CA LEU A 563 7.61 -19.59 -20.65
C LEU A 563 6.65 -18.51 -20.12
N SER A 564 7.06 -17.25 -20.15
CA SER A 564 6.33 -16.11 -19.60
C SER A 564 5.30 -15.55 -20.57
N PRO A 565 4.09 -15.18 -20.12
CA PRO A 565 3.13 -14.44 -20.94
C PRO A 565 3.66 -13.04 -21.33
N TYR A 566 4.67 -12.53 -20.64
CA TYR A 566 5.32 -11.26 -20.92
C TYR A 566 6.41 -11.34 -22.00
N TYR A 567 6.78 -12.54 -22.45
CA TYR A 567 7.86 -12.74 -23.43
C TYR A 567 7.79 -11.82 -24.66
N PRO A 568 6.61 -11.67 -25.36
CA PRO A 568 6.53 -10.78 -26.51
C PRO A 568 6.76 -9.30 -26.17
N MET A 569 6.40 -8.88 -24.94
CA MET A 569 6.62 -7.52 -24.47
C MET A 569 8.11 -7.28 -24.18
N ILE A 570 8.75 -8.21 -23.50
CA ILE A 570 10.17 -8.15 -23.18
C ILE A 570 11.00 -8.09 -24.46
N LEU A 571 10.74 -8.96 -25.43
CA LEU A 571 11.41 -8.94 -26.73
C LEU A 571 11.27 -7.59 -27.46
N ARG A 572 10.08 -6.97 -27.40
CA ARG A 572 9.87 -5.64 -28.00
C ARG A 572 10.69 -4.56 -27.31
N LYS A 573 10.79 -4.62 -25.97
CA LYS A 573 11.62 -3.70 -25.18
C LYS A 573 13.09 -3.85 -25.57
N THR A 574 13.60 -5.08 -25.54
CA THR A 574 15.01 -5.41 -25.85
C THR A 574 15.37 -4.98 -27.27
N LYS A 575 14.48 -5.24 -28.26
CA LYS A 575 14.69 -4.78 -29.62
C LYS A 575 14.79 -3.25 -29.71
N ARG A 576 13.98 -2.51 -28.94
CA ARG A 576 14.05 -1.04 -28.88
C ARG A 576 15.40 -0.59 -28.31
N CYS A 577 15.84 -1.16 -27.19
CA CYS A 577 17.13 -0.84 -26.61
C CYS A 577 18.29 -1.03 -27.61
N LEU A 578 18.31 -2.17 -28.33
CA LEU A 578 19.31 -2.44 -29.38
C LEU A 578 19.27 -1.42 -30.52
N MET A 579 18.07 -0.95 -30.92
CA MET A 579 17.96 0.07 -31.97
C MET A 579 18.47 1.42 -31.48
N ASP A 580 18.13 1.81 -30.26
CA ASP A 580 18.57 3.05 -29.63
C ASP A 580 20.10 3.08 -29.43
N GLU A 581 20.70 1.97 -29.01
CA GLU A 581 22.17 1.80 -28.90
C GLU A 581 22.85 1.96 -30.25
N ARG A 582 22.32 1.30 -31.30
CA ARG A 582 22.86 1.39 -32.64
C ARG A 582 22.78 2.82 -33.20
N GLU A 583 21.68 3.52 -32.95
CA GLU A 583 21.51 4.91 -33.36
C GLU A 583 22.47 5.85 -32.63
N ALA A 584 22.67 5.61 -31.30
CA ALA A 584 23.65 6.34 -30.52
C ALA A 584 25.08 6.11 -31.02
N GLU A 585 25.43 4.86 -31.37
CA GLU A 585 26.74 4.50 -31.90
C GLU A 585 26.98 5.15 -33.26
N LEU A 586 26.01 5.07 -34.19
CA LEU A 586 26.08 5.74 -35.49
C LEU A 586 26.26 7.26 -35.35
N SER A 587 25.54 7.86 -34.40
CA SER A 587 25.68 9.29 -34.06
C SER A 587 27.06 9.63 -33.52
N ARG A 588 27.65 8.74 -32.74
CA ARG A 588 29.03 8.88 -32.20
C ARG A 588 30.06 8.78 -33.31
N ILE A 589 29.91 7.81 -34.23
CA ILE A 589 30.79 7.65 -35.40
C ILE A 589 30.72 8.89 -36.28
N ALA A 590 29.52 9.37 -36.59
CA ALA A 590 29.34 10.57 -37.40
C ALA A 590 30.01 11.81 -36.76
N ARG A 591 29.92 11.98 -35.45
CA ARG A 591 30.62 13.07 -34.72
C ARG A 591 32.13 12.89 -34.77
N MET A 592 32.65 11.65 -34.66
CA MET A 592 34.08 11.39 -34.79
C MET A 592 34.60 11.73 -36.21
N GLU A 593 33.86 11.35 -37.26
CA GLU A 593 34.20 11.66 -38.66
C GLU A 593 34.16 13.16 -38.91
N GLN A 594 33.13 13.85 -38.41
CA GLN A 594 33.03 15.32 -38.51
C GLN A 594 34.21 16.00 -37.80
N ASN A 595 34.56 15.55 -36.61
CA ASN A 595 35.71 16.06 -35.87
C ASN A 595 37.07 15.75 -36.54
N ALA A 596 37.19 14.58 -37.18
CA ALA A 596 38.36 14.22 -38.00
C ALA A 596 38.47 15.10 -39.24
N GLY A 597 37.34 15.38 -39.91
CA GLY A 597 37.24 16.33 -41.02
C GLY A 597 37.67 17.73 -40.62
N ILE A 598 37.12 18.26 -39.50
CA ILE A 598 37.49 19.56 -38.92
C ILE A 598 38.96 19.62 -38.56
N ARG A 599 39.52 18.55 -37.94
CA ARG A 599 40.94 18.45 -37.62
C ARG A 599 41.80 18.47 -38.87
N LYS A 600 41.39 17.78 -39.96
CA LYS A 600 42.08 17.78 -41.25
C LYS A 600 42.10 19.17 -41.88
N ILE A 601 40.97 19.89 -41.85
CA ILE A 601 40.86 21.26 -42.33
C ILE A 601 41.69 22.20 -41.46
N ALA A 602 41.58 22.09 -40.12
CA ALA A 602 42.34 22.89 -39.17
C ALA A 602 43.86 22.70 -39.34
N ASN A 603 44.31 21.46 -39.60
CA ASN A 603 45.73 21.16 -39.85
C ASN A 603 46.22 21.69 -41.20
N LYS A 604 45.30 21.80 -42.18
CA LYS A 604 45.62 22.39 -43.49
C LYS A 604 45.74 23.92 -43.42
N VAL A 605 44.86 24.56 -42.62
CA VAL A 605 44.82 26.02 -42.45
C VAL A 605 45.83 26.50 -41.40
N LEU A 606 46.05 25.69 -40.35
CA LEU A 606 46.93 25.96 -39.22
C LEU A 606 47.86 24.73 -39.01
N PRO A 607 48.92 24.53 -39.80
CA PRO A 607 49.78 23.38 -39.71
C PRO A 607 50.37 23.18 -38.30
N ILE A 608 50.51 21.91 -37.90
CA ILE A 608 51.06 21.54 -36.59
C ILE A 608 52.48 22.18 -36.49
N GLY A 609 52.76 22.89 -35.38
CA GLY A 609 54.04 23.57 -35.14
C GLY A 609 54.16 24.97 -35.76
N SER A 610 53.12 25.47 -36.49
CA SER A 610 53.16 26.82 -37.06
C SER A 610 52.94 27.92 -35.97
N ARG A 611 53.63 29.07 -36.09
CA ARG A 611 53.45 30.24 -35.20
C ARG A 611 51.99 30.72 -35.12
N ARG A 612 51.21 30.55 -36.20
CA ARG A 612 49.80 30.89 -36.26
C ARG A 612 48.95 29.98 -35.38
N ARG A 613 49.26 28.65 -35.33
CA ARG A 613 48.53 27.73 -34.46
C ARG A 613 48.83 27.97 -32.97
N GLU A 614 50.06 28.27 -32.62
CA GLU A 614 50.43 28.64 -31.22
C GLU A 614 49.82 29.98 -30.79
N TRP A 615 49.67 30.93 -31.68
CA TRP A 615 48.98 32.19 -31.39
C TRP A 615 47.46 31.98 -31.15
N VAL A 616 46.77 31.16 -31.98
CA VAL A 616 45.36 30.81 -31.79
C VAL A 616 45.14 30.06 -30.48
N LYS A 617 46.01 29.13 -30.12
CA LYS A 617 45.94 28.43 -28.84
C LYS A 617 46.06 29.35 -27.62
N ARG A 618 46.77 30.47 -27.75
CA ARG A 618 46.90 31.46 -26.67
C ARG A 618 45.68 32.34 -26.51
N ILE A 619 44.91 32.52 -27.57
CA ILE A 619 43.66 33.32 -27.55
C ILE A 619 42.47 32.49 -27.02
N ILE A 620 42.46 31.16 -27.24
CA ILE A 620 41.37 30.28 -26.84
C ILE A 620 41.53 29.73 -25.42
N LYS A 621 42.73 29.88 -24.79
CA LYS A 621 42.93 29.68 -23.36
C LYS A 621 42.60 30.97 -22.59
#